data_a63c7ff3cb399b267e1e1f2360ee9f47
#
_entry.id   a63c7ff3cb399b267e1e1f2360ee9f47
#
_cell.length_a   1.000
_cell.length_b   1.000
_cell.length_c   1.000
_cell.angle_alpha   90.00
_cell.angle_beta   90.00
_cell.angle_gamma   90.00
#
_symmetry.space_group_name_H-M   'P 1'
#
loop_
_entity.id
_entity.type
_entity.pdbx_description
1 polymer ?
#
loop_
_entity_poly.entity_id
_entity_poly.type
_entity_poly.pdbx_seq_one_letter_code
_entity_poly.pdbx_strand_id
1 'polypeptide(L)'
;MRQVSVNRLQKGDVLGRTIFSHNGRSLLGKGVTLTQPYIDRLKELGISIVYVDDDETKDIVIEDVISEENRREAMNSIEHSAEAVRIGKDLNGFQVKKTVNNIIGDVLFQEKIFLSLTDMRSYDNQVYAHSVSVCVLATILGKALGLDKDTLEALAVGALLHDIGTVKLPNELVAKREAFTPKENDLYKMHTVHGFEILRNKPELNLLSAHIALQHHEWLNGNGYPRKLSGRHLHVLAQIVGLADFYDNLVNDGPGHSRIVPHEACEIVMGCANKLFSQQLVVTFLKHVAAYPTGCTVKLNTGEVGIVVDQNKSLPMRPIIRILIADKGLAHVRAKEYNLVEDLTTFIVSIVE
;
A
#
# COMPACT_ATOMS: atom_id res chain seq x y z
N MET A 1 -16.96 -4.07 -10.34
CA MET A 1 -16.72 -2.72 -9.75
C MET A 1 -15.49 -2.06 -10.37
N ARG A 2 -15.44 -0.72 -10.44
CA ARG A 2 -14.31 0.06 -10.98
C ARG A 2 -13.87 1.15 -10.02
N GLN A 3 -12.62 1.62 -10.18
CA GLN A 3 -12.08 2.76 -9.44
C GLN A 3 -12.55 4.07 -10.04
N VAL A 4 -12.99 5.00 -9.19
CA VAL A 4 -13.44 6.33 -9.58
C VAL A 4 -12.84 7.36 -8.63
N SER A 5 -12.24 8.42 -9.18
CA SER A 5 -11.82 9.58 -8.41
C SER A 5 -13.03 10.24 -7.74
N VAL A 6 -12.92 10.62 -6.46
CA VAL A 6 -14.01 11.28 -5.73
C VAL A 6 -14.46 12.56 -6.41
N ASN A 7 -13.57 13.22 -7.18
CA ASN A 7 -13.90 14.42 -7.95
C ASN A 7 -14.82 14.14 -9.16
N ARG A 8 -14.91 12.88 -9.62
CA ARG A 8 -15.75 12.45 -10.75
C ARG A 8 -17.03 11.71 -10.31
N LEU A 9 -17.20 11.49 -9.02
CA LEU A 9 -18.41 10.85 -8.50
C LEU A 9 -19.66 11.67 -8.84
N GLN A 10 -20.72 10.97 -9.15
CA GLN A 10 -22.03 11.54 -9.44
C GLN A 10 -23.06 11.06 -8.42
N LYS A 11 -24.05 11.91 -8.16
CA LYS A 11 -25.23 11.50 -7.38
C LYS A 11 -25.90 10.31 -8.08
N GLY A 12 -26.08 9.22 -7.35
CA GLY A 12 -26.66 7.98 -7.88
C GLY A 12 -25.64 6.86 -8.06
N ASP A 13 -24.33 7.14 -8.07
CA ASP A 13 -23.30 6.10 -8.07
C ASP A 13 -23.49 5.17 -6.86
N VAL A 14 -23.25 3.87 -7.08
CA VAL A 14 -23.37 2.85 -6.01
C VAL A 14 -21.99 2.45 -5.53
N LEU A 15 -21.77 2.54 -4.22
CA LEU A 15 -20.48 2.22 -3.62
C LEU A 15 -20.18 0.71 -3.71
N GLY A 16 -19.07 0.35 -4.34
CA GLY A 16 -18.64 -1.04 -4.54
C GLY A 16 -17.93 -1.66 -3.34
N ARG A 17 -17.37 -0.83 -2.44
CA ARG A 17 -16.66 -1.25 -1.22
C ARG A 17 -17.03 -0.38 -0.02
N THR A 18 -17.01 -0.99 1.18
CA THR A 18 -17.20 -0.26 2.44
C THR A 18 -16.02 0.68 2.70
N ILE A 19 -16.33 1.90 3.10
CA ILE A 19 -15.37 2.90 3.56
C ILE A 19 -15.38 2.93 5.08
N PHE A 20 -14.21 2.83 5.70
CA PHE A 20 -14.03 2.82 7.15
C PHE A 20 -13.41 4.12 7.65
N SER A 21 -13.78 4.53 8.87
CA SER A 21 -13.11 5.59 9.63
C SER A 21 -11.81 5.08 10.26
N HIS A 22 -11.02 6.01 10.83
CA HIS A 22 -9.78 5.70 11.54
C HIS A 22 -9.94 4.66 12.66
N ASN A 23 -11.10 4.64 13.32
CA ASN A 23 -11.40 3.70 14.41
C ASN A 23 -12.06 2.39 13.93
N GLY A 24 -11.96 2.07 12.64
CA GLY A 24 -12.51 0.85 12.04
C GLY A 24 -14.03 0.78 11.96
N ARG A 25 -14.76 1.88 12.23
CA ARG A 25 -16.22 1.95 12.05
C ARG A 25 -16.53 2.19 10.58
N SER A 26 -17.56 1.51 10.06
CA SER A 26 -18.06 1.80 8.72
C SER A 26 -18.61 3.22 8.63
N LEU A 27 -18.05 4.02 7.71
CA LEU A 27 -18.57 5.34 7.35
C LEU A 27 -19.68 5.22 6.30
N LEU A 28 -19.43 4.46 5.25
CA LEU A 28 -20.37 4.16 4.19
C LEU A 28 -20.22 2.69 3.81
N GLY A 29 -21.31 1.94 3.84
CA GLY A 29 -21.32 0.50 3.49
C GLY A 29 -21.31 0.27 1.98
N LYS A 30 -20.79 -0.89 1.56
CA LYS A 30 -20.96 -1.40 0.19
C LYS A 30 -22.45 -1.40 -0.18
N GLY A 31 -22.78 -1.02 -1.43
CA GLY A 31 -24.15 -0.95 -1.95
C GLY A 31 -24.89 0.36 -1.62
N VAL A 32 -24.27 1.28 -0.86
CA VAL A 32 -24.87 2.59 -0.59
C VAL A 32 -24.88 3.42 -1.87
N THR A 33 -26.05 3.96 -2.21
CA THR A 33 -26.19 4.94 -3.30
C THR A 33 -25.69 6.30 -2.82
N LEU A 34 -24.70 6.85 -3.53
CA LEU A 34 -24.06 8.11 -3.15
C LEU A 34 -24.98 9.31 -3.40
N THR A 35 -25.11 10.16 -2.38
CA THR A 35 -25.77 11.46 -2.45
C THR A 35 -24.71 12.56 -2.48
N GLN A 36 -25.09 13.79 -2.89
CA GLN A 36 -24.16 14.91 -2.90
C GLN A 36 -23.50 15.14 -1.52
N PRO A 37 -24.23 15.12 -0.37
CA PRO A 37 -23.60 15.24 0.95
C PRO A 37 -22.58 14.14 1.26
N TYR A 38 -22.80 12.91 0.79
CA TYR A 38 -21.82 11.83 0.96
C TYR A 38 -20.54 12.10 0.15
N ILE A 39 -20.68 12.54 -1.12
CA ILE A 39 -19.55 12.89 -1.98
C ILE A 39 -18.74 14.04 -1.36
N ASP A 40 -19.41 15.08 -0.89
CA ASP A 40 -18.75 16.22 -0.25
C ASP A 40 -18.01 15.78 1.02
N ARG A 41 -18.62 14.92 1.83
CA ARG A 41 -17.97 14.37 3.03
C ARG A 41 -16.76 13.51 2.73
N LEU A 42 -16.79 12.71 1.66
CA LEU A 42 -15.61 11.94 1.19
C LEU A 42 -14.45 12.86 0.83
N LYS A 43 -14.74 14.00 0.17
CA LYS A 43 -13.72 15.02 -0.16
C LYS A 43 -13.11 15.66 1.09
N GLU A 44 -13.96 16.04 2.06
CA GLU A 44 -13.52 16.60 3.35
C GLU A 44 -12.60 15.64 4.12
N LEU A 45 -12.89 14.33 4.06
CA LEU A 45 -12.08 13.29 4.69
C LEU A 45 -10.78 12.99 3.93
N GLY A 46 -10.55 13.64 2.77
CA GLY A 46 -9.35 13.45 1.96
C GLY A 46 -9.30 12.12 1.21
N ILE A 47 -10.46 11.46 1.05
CA ILE A 47 -10.54 10.23 0.26
C ILE A 47 -10.46 10.62 -1.22
N SER A 48 -9.49 10.09 -1.95
CA SER A 48 -9.24 10.48 -3.33
C SER A 48 -9.86 9.54 -4.35
N ILE A 49 -9.99 8.25 -4.03
CA ILE A 49 -10.51 7.20 -4.92
C ILE A 49 -11.48 6.33 -4.14
N VAL A 50 -12.57 5.91 -4.79
CA VAL A 50 -13.51 4.91 -4.28
C VAL A 50 -13.81 3.86 -5.36
N TYR A 51 -14.38 2.74 -4.96
CA TYR A 51 -14.90 1.73 -5.87
C TYR A 51 -16.39 1.94 -6.09
N VAL A 52 -16.80 1.95 -7.35
CA VAL A 52 -18.20 2.09 -7.77
C VAL A 52 -18.64 0.81 -8.49
N ASP A 53 -19.82 0.32 -8.16
CA ASP A 53 -20.48 -0.76 -8.89
C ASP A 53 -21.37 -0.16 -9.98
N ASP A 54 -21.17 -0.58 -11.21
CA ASP A 54 -22.03 -0.30 -12.36
C ASP A 54 -22.29 -1.57 -13.19
N ASP A 55 -23.24 -1.48 -14.10
CA ASP A 55 -23.67 -2.65 -14.87
C ASP A 55 -22.59 -3.21 -15.79
N GLU A 56 -21.63 -2.38 -16.23
CA GLU A 56 -20.56 -2.75 -17.16
C GLU A 56 -19.40 -3.48 -16.45
N THR A 57 -19.30 -3.33 -15.12
CA THR A 57 -18.17 -3.82 -14.33
C THR A 57 -18.55 -4.77 -13.19
N LYS A 58 -19.80 -5.25 -13.15
CA LYS A 58 -20.32 -6.17 -12.11
C LYS A 58 -19.53 -7.47 -11.99
N ASP A 59 -19.01 -7.96 -13.09
CA ASP A 59 -18.20 -9.18 -13.15
C ASP A 59 -16.73 -8.98 -12.74
N ILE A 60 -16.27 -7.72 -12.65
CA ILE A 60 -14.91 -7.42 -12.21
C ILE A 60 -14.84 -7.60 -10.69
N VAL A 61 -14.19 -8.68 -10.27
CA VAL A 61 -13.90 -8.96 -8.85
C VAL A 61 -12.54 -8.40 -8.51
N ILE A 62 -12.49 -7.54 -7.50
CA ILE A 62 -11.24 -6.99 -6.98
C ILE A 62 -11.04 -7.62 -5.60
N GLU A 63 -10.14 -8.60 -5.54
CA GLU A 63 -9.83 -9.32 -4.31
C GLU A 63 -8.87 -8.51 -3.45
N ASP A 64 -9.13 -8.47 -2.14
CA ASP A 64 -8.19 -7.93 -1.16
C ASP A 64 -7.18 -8.99 -0.77
N VAL A 65 -5.92 -8.59 -0.59
CA VAL A 65 -4.86 -9.50 -0.15
C VAL A 65 -5.05 -9.96 1.29
N ILE A 66 -5.60 -9.08 2.12
CA ILE A 66 -5.96 -9.39 3.51
C ILE A 66 -7.44 -9.08 3.73
N SER A 67 -8.09 -9.86 4.58
CA SER A 67 -9.49 -9.63 4.93
C SER A 67 -9.69 -8.26 5.59
N GLU A 68 -10.88 -7.67 5.42
CA GLU A 68 -11.24 -6.40 6.08
C GLU A 68 -11.13 -6.51 7.61
N GLU A 69 -11.43 -7.68 8.18
CA GLU A 69 -11.31 -7.95 9.60
C GLU A 69 -9.85 -7.89 10.06
N ASN A 70 -8.94 -8.59 9.37
CA ASN A 70 -7.53 -8.60 9.68
C ASN A 70 -6.88 -7.23 9.48
N ARG A 71 -7.31 -6.47 8.45
CA ARG A 71 -6.87 -5.08 8.23
C ARG A 71 -7.25 -4.19 9.42
N ARG A 72 -8.50 -4.27 9.87
CA ARG A 72 -8.99 -3.51 11.02
C ARG A 72 -8.29 -3.91 12.32
N GLU A 73 -8.10 -5.22 12.55
CA GLU A 73 -7.35 -5.70 13.73
C GLU A 73 -5.90 -5.19 13.72
N ALA A 74 -5.26 -5.15 12.55
CA ALA A 74 -3.91 -4.64 12.40
C ALA A 74 -3.82 -3.13 12.72
N MET A 75 -4.72 -2.32 12.19
CA MET A 75 -4.77 -0.88 12.49
C MET A 75 -4.97 -0.63 13.99
N ASN A 76 -5.92 -1.32 14.62
CA ASN A 76 -6.16 -1.23 16.06
C ASN A 76 -4.94 -1.69 16.89
N SER A 77 -4.26 -2.73 16.46
CA SER A 77 -3.06 -3.24 17.14
C SER A 77 -1.92 -2.22 17.13
N ILE A 78 -1.72 -1.50 16.01
CA ILE A 78 -0.71 -0.44 15.93
C ILE A 78 -1.13 0.75 16.80
N GLU A 79 -2.37 1.19 16.71
CA GLU A 79 -2.90 2.30 17.49
C GLU A 79 -2.74 2.05 18.99
N HIS A 80 -3.15 0.88 19.48
CA HIS A 80 -2.97 0.49 20.89
C HIS A 80 -1.50 0.41 21.29
N SER A 81 -0.64 -0.08 20.40
CA SER A 81 0.82 -0.13 20.64
C SER A 81 1.42 1.26 20.75
N ALA A 82 1.02 2.16 19.83
CA ALA A 82 1.45 3.55 19.81
C ALA A 82 1.00 4.29 21.09
N GLU A 83 -0.26 4.11 21.48
CA GLU A 83 -0.80 4.74 22.68
C GLU A 83 -0.15 4.21 23.96
N ALA A 84 0.06 2.89 24.08
CA ALA A 84 0.78 2.31 25.23
C ALA A 84 2.17 2.93 25.37
N VAL A 85 2.95 3.01 24.27
CA VAL A 85 4.29 3.61 24.30
C VAL A 85 4.23 5.10 24.62
N ARG A 86 3.23 5.85 24.12
CA ARG A 86 3.05 7.29 24.37
C ARG A 86 2.86 7.58 25.85
N ILE A 87 2.07 6.75 26.55
CA ILE A 87 1.82 6.88 28.00
C ILE A 87 2.88 6.19 28.87
N GLY A 88 4.00 5.76 28.28
CA GLY A 88 5.13 5.14 29.00
C GLY A 88 4.90 3.68 29.42
N LYS A 89 3.89 3.01 28.85
CA LYS A 89 3.65 1.57 29.03
C LYS A 89 4.32 0.76 27.93
N ASP A 90 4.47 -0.53 28.20
CA ASP A 90 4.95 -1.49 27.20
C ASP A 90 3.86 -1.83 26.20
N LEU A 91 4.24 -1.97 24.93
CA LEU A 91 3.37 -2.55 23.91
C LEU A 91 3.18 -4.06 24.19
N ASN A 92 2.04 -4.59 23.77
CA ASN A 92 1.74 -6.02 23.89
C ASN A 92 2.28 -6.79 22.68
N GLY A 93 3.50 -7.34 22.77
CA GLY A 93 4.14 -8.08 21.69
C GLY A 93 3.41 -9.36 21.31
N PHE A 94 2.72 -10.04 22.22
CA PHE A 94 1.89 -11.22 21.90
C PHE A 94 0.71 -10.84 21.01
N GLN A 95 0.04 -9.72 21.29
CA GLN A 95 -1.05 -9.24 20.45
C GLN A 95 -0.55 -8.87 19.05
N VAL A 96 0.59 -8.16 18.96
CA VAL A 96 1.22 -7.83 17.68
C VAL A 96 1.53 -9.09 16.87
N LYS A 97 2.15 -10.11 17.49
CA LYS A 97 2.43 -11.41 16.82
C LYS A 97 1.16 -12.10 16.34
N LYS A 98 0.10 -12.12 17.14
CA LYS A 98 -1.20 -12.70 16.76
C LYS A 98 -1.72 -11.99 15.50
N THR A 99 -1.76 -10.66 15.51
CA THR A 99 -2.21 -9.84 14.39
C THR A 99 -1.40 -10.10 13.12
N VAL A 100 -0.07 -10.11 13.23
CA VAL A 100 0.83 -10.39 12.12
C VAL A 100 0.63 -11.81 11.57
N ASN A 101 0.43 -12.81 12.42
CA ASN A 101 0.17 -14.18 11.98
C ASN A 101 -1.15 -14.30 11.20
N ASN A 102 -2.17 -13.50 11.52
CA ASN A 102 -3.40 -13.42 10.73
C ASN A 102 -3.11 -12.86 9.32
N ILE A 103 -2.33 -11.76 9.22
CA ILE A 103 -1.90 -11.18 7.93
C ILE A 103 -1.10 -12.22 7.12
N ILE A 104 -0.14 -12.90 7.75
CA ILE A 104 0.66 -13.95 7.10
C ILE A 104 -0.26 -15.06 6.59
N GLY A 105 -1.25 -15.47 7.39
CA GLY A 105 -2.24 -16.49 7.00
C GLY A 105 -2.98 -16.10 5.73
N ASP A 106 -3.52 -14.87 5.66
CA ASP A 106 -4.22 -14.36 4.48
C ASP A 106 -3.28 -14.34 3.26
N VAL A 107 -2.06 -13.79 3.42
CA VAL A 107 -1.06 -13.71 2.34
C VAL A 107 -0.64 -15.11 1.85
N LEU A 108 -0.47 -16.09 2.75
CA LEU A 108 -0.07 -17.44 2.36
C LEU A 108 -1.19 -18.20 1.64
N PHE A 109 -2.44 -17.94 1.99
CA PHE A 109 -3.62 -18.57 1.39
C PHE A 109 -3.83 -18.14 -0.07
N GLN A 110 -3.42 -16.93 -0.45
CA GLN A 110 -3.62 -16.43 -1.81
C GLN A 110 -2.58 -17.00 -2.78
N GLU A 111 -3.04 -17.64 -3.85
CA GLU A 111 -2.18 -18.14 -4.95
C GLU A 111 -1.75 -17.00 -5.92
N LYS A 112 -2.62 -16.00 -6.11
CA LYS A 112 -2.41 -14.86 -7.01
C LYS A 112 -2.33 -13.60 -6.16
N ILE A 113 -1.14 -13.05 -6.02
CA ILE A 113 -0.96 -11.79 -5.29
C ILE A 113 -0.52 -10.72 -6.28
N PHE A 114 -1.46 -9.87 -6.68
CA PHE A 114 -1.17 -8.58 -7.27
C PHE A 114 -1.72 -7.51 -6.34
N LEU A 115 -0.83 -6.77 -5.73
CA LEU A 115 -1.22 -5.68 -4.86
C LEU A 115 -1.76 -4.53 -5.68
N SER A 116 -3.03 -4.29 -5.49
CA SER A 116 -3.66 -3.01 -5.77
C SER A 116 -3.74 -2.26 -4.44
N LEU A 117 -2.76 -1.43 -4.13
CA LEU A 117 -2.76 -0.61 -2.92
C LEU A 117 -3.70 0.61 -3.04
N THR A 118 -4.84 0.42 -3.66
CA THR A 118 -5.86 1.47 -3.66
C THR A 118 -6.61 1.41 -2.34
N ASP A 119 -5.93 1.76 -1.27
CA ASP A 119 -6.56 1.92 0.03
C ASP A 119 -7.38 3.21 0.02
N MET A 120 -8.62 3.11 0.46
CA MET A 120 -9.49 4.25 0.76
C MET A 120 -9.05 4.85 2.10
N ARG A 121 -7.90 5.53 2.10
CA ARG A 121 -7.33 6.17 3.29
C ARG A 121 -7.98 7.51 3.53
N SER A 122 -8.41 7.75 4.75
CA SER A 122 -8.73 9.09 5.22
C SER A 122 -7.50 9.74 5.85
N TYR A 123 -7.48 11.06 5.94
CA TYR A 123 -6.39 11.80 6.58
C TYR A 123 -6.09 11.32 8.01
N ASP A 124 -7.11 10.90 8.77
CA ASP A 124 -6.99 10.55 10.18
C ASP A 124 -6.35 9.16 10.40
N ASN A 125 -6.38 8.26 9.40
CA ASN A 125 -5.85 6.89 9.55
C ASN A 125 -4.58 6.61 8.73
N GLN A 126 -4.02 7.63 8.08
CA GLN A 126 -2.95 7.49 7.11
C GLN A 126 -1.71 6.78 7.70
N VAL A 127 -1.30 7.10 8.93
CA VAL A 127 -0.11 6.53 9.57
C VAL A 127 -0.28 5.02 9.83
N TYR A 128 -1.41 4.62 10.40
CA TYR A 128 -1.66 3.20 10.72
C TYR A 128 -1.94 2.38 9.46
N ALA A 129 -2.68 2.94 8.52
CA ALA A 129 -2.92 2.30 7.22
C ALA A 129 -1.61 2.09 6.44
N HIS A 130 -0.69 3.05 6.49
CA HIS A 130 0.66 2.93 5.94
C HIS A 130 1.40 1.73 6.53
N SER A 131 1.48 1.63 7.85
CA SER A 131 2.15 0.51 8.52
C SER A 131 1.55 -0.86 8.15
N VAL A 132 0.21 -0.94 8.00
CA VAL A 132 -0.45 -2.19 7.54
C VAL A 132 -0.07 -2.49 6.09
N SER A 133 -0.08 -1.50 5.20
CA SER A 133 0.30 -1.69 3.79
C SER A 133 1.75 -2.13 3.64
N VAL A 134 2.68 -1.49 4.37
CA VAL A 134 4.10 -1.89 4.39
C VAL A 134 4.26 -3.31 4.91
N CYS A 135 3.51 -3.70 5.95
CA CYS A 135 3.51 -5.07 6.47
C CYS A 135 3.03 -6.08 5.42
N VAL A 136 1.95 -5.79 4.72
CA VAL A 136 1.41 -6.67 3.66
C VAL A 136 2.40 -6.79 2.50
N LEU A 137 2.92 -5.66 1.99
CA LEU A 137 3.94 -5.62 0.92
C LEU A 137 5.19 -6.42 1.29
N ALA A 138 5.73 -6.18 2.49
CA ALA A 138 6.91 -6.88 2.97
C ALA A 138 6.67 -8.39 3.13
N THR A 139 5.49 -8.78 3.65
CA THR A 139 5.11 -10.19 3.81
C THR A 139 5.02 -10.90 2.46
N ILE A 140 4.43 -10.27 1.44
CA ILE A 140 4.37 -10.81 0.08
C ILE A 140 5.77 -10.99 -0.50
N LEU A 141 6.61 -9.98 -0.35
CA LEU A 141 7.98 -10.04 -0.85
C LEU A 141 8.80 -11.10 -0.11
N GLY A 142 8.62 -11.24 1.21
CA GLY A 142 9.21 -12.30 2.01
C GLY A 142 8.78 -13.71 1.58
N LYS A 143 7.48 -13.91 1.31
CA LYS A 143 6.94 -15.15 0.73
C LYS A 143 7.56 -15.45 -0.62
N ALA A 144 7.61 -14.46 -1.51
CA ALA A 144 8.17 -14.61 -2.86
C ALA A 144 9.68 -14.93 -2.86
N LEU A 145 10.41 -14.52 -1.83
CA LEU A 145 11.81 -14.83 -1.60
C LEU A 145 12.04 -16.17 -0.88
N GLY A 146 10.97 -16.87 -0.47
CA GLY A 146 11.04 -18.17 0.18
C GLY A 146 11.50 -18.11 1.64
N LEU A 147 11.24 -17.02 2.35
CA LEU A 147 11.58 -16.94 3.78
C LEU A 147 10.80 -17.99 4.59
N ASP A 148 11.49 -18.61 5.56
CA ASP A 148 10.85 -19.51 6.50
C ASP A 148 9.85 -18.77 7.42
N LYS A 149 9.00 -19.54 8.12
CA LYS A 149 7.92 -18.99 8.93
C LYS A 149 8.39 -18.02 10.02
N ASP A 150 9.48 -18.35 10.72
CA ASP A 150 9.95 -17.55 11.85
C ASP A 150 10.58 -16.23 11.35
N THR A 151 11.33 -16.30 10.26
CA THR A 151 11.90 -15.13 9.57
C THR A 151 10.78 -14.26 8.97
N LEU A 152 9.74 -14.86 8.40
CA LEU A 152 8.60 -14.14 7.87
C LEU A 152 7.80 -13.44 8.97
N GLU A 153 7.61 -14.08 10.15
CA GLU A 153 7.00 -13.46 11.33
C GLU A 153 7.84 -12.26 11.79
N ALA A 154 9.15 -12.42 11.92
CA ALA A 154 10.04 -11.33 12.32
C ALA A 154 10.02 -10.15 11.34
N LEU A 155 9.98 -10.44 10.02
CA LEU A 155 9.85 -9.46 8.96
C LEU A 155 8.52 -8.68 9.10
N ALA A 156 7.41 -9.39 9.21
CA ALA A 156 6.07 -8.79 9.25
C ALA A 156 5.85 -7.98 10.54
N VAL A 157 6.34 -8.44 11.70
CA VAL A 157 6.35 -7.66 12.95
C VAL A 157 7.19 -6.39 12.79
N GLY A 158 8.40 -6.51 12.22
CA GLY A 158 9.26 -5.36 11.96
C GLY A 158 8.62 -4.36 10.99
N ALA A 159 7.96 -4.84 9.95
CA ALA A 159 7.25 -4.01 8.98
C ALA A 159 6.02 -3.32 9.59
N LEU A 160 5.23 -4.03 10.43
CA LEU A 160 4.07 -3.44 11.09
C LEU A 160 4.45 -2.34 12.08
N LEU A 161 5.60 -2.46 12.72
CA LEU A 161 6.08 -1.55 13.76
C LEU A 161 7.29 -0.70 13.33
N HIS A 162 7.63 -0.64 12.02
CA HIS A 162 8.82 0.06 11.55
C HIS A 162 8.87 1.52 12.00
N ASP A 163 7.72 2.17 12.02
CA ASP A 163 7.53 3.59 12.37
C ASP A 163 7.06 3.83 13.80
N ILE A 164 7.01 2.81 14.67
CA ILE A 164 6.54 2.96 16.07
C ILE A 164 7.30 4.05 16.85
N GLY A 165 8.53 4.34 16.45
CA GLY A 165 9.36 5.38 17.07
C GLY A 165 8.85 6.80 16.86
N THR A 166 7.95 7.03 15.91
CA THR A 166 7.31 8.34 15.66
C THR A 166 6.53 8.84 16.88
N VAL A 167 6.05 7.93 17.74
CA VAL A 167 5.35 8.27 18.98
C VAL A 167 6.20 9.08 19.96
N LYS A 168 7.53 9.08 19.80
CA LYS A 168 8.48 9.86 20.62
C LYS A 168 8.81 11.22 20.02
N LEU A 169 8.31 11.51 18.82
CA LEU A 169 8.49 12.80 18.16
C LEU A 169 7.37 13.78 18.56
N PRO A 170 7.58 15.10 18.42
CA PRO A 170 6.53 16.09 18.60
C PRO A 170 5.33 15.82 17.67
N ASN A 171 4.12 15.89 18.21
CA ASN A 171 2.90 15.63 17.43
C ASN A 171 2.77 16.55 16.21
N GLU A 172 3.18 17.83 16.37
CA GLU A 172 3.15 18.83 15.29
C GLU A 172 4.06 18.42 14.12
N LEU A 173 5.18 17.77 14.39
CA LEU A 173 6.10 17.26 13.36
C LEU A 173 5.49 16.06 12.63
N VAL A 174 4.90 15.11 13.36
CA VAL A 174 4.30 13.91 12.78
C VAL A 174 3.05 14.25 11.95
N ALA A 175 2.28 15.24 12.39
CA ALA A 175 1.07 15.70 11.69
C ALA A 175 1.34 16.68 10.54
N LYS A 176 2.60 17.10 10.34
CA LYS A 176 2.97 18.10 9.33
C LYS A 176 2.74 17.58 7.91
N ARG A 177 2.10 18.40 7.08
CA ARG A 177 1.82 18.10 5.66
C ARG A 177 2.78 18.79 4.71
N GLU A 178 3.36 19.90 5.12
CA GLU A 178 4.35 20.64 4.37
C GLU A 178 5.71 19.93 4.44
N ALA A 179 6.58 20.25 3.50
CA ALA A 179 7.95 19.74 3.50
C ALA A 179 8.69 20.09 4.79
N PHE A 180 9.47 19.14 5.30
CA PHE A 180 10.30 19.36 6.49
C PHE A 180 11.45 20.33 6.20
N THR A 181 11.72 21.21 7.13
CA THR A 181 12.98 21.93 7.18
C THR A 181 14.13 20.95 7.47
N PRO A 182 15.41 21.31 7.18
CA PRO A 182 16.55 20.42 7.50
C PRO A 182 16.58 19.96 8.96
N LYS A 183 16.28 20.84 9.92
CA LYS A 183 16.24 20.52 11.35
C LYS A 183 15.09 19.55 11.69
N GLU A 184 13.91 19.78 11.13
CA GLU A 184 12.76 18.88 11.31
C GLU A 184 13.04 17.51 10.69
N ASN A 185 13.68 17.47 9.53
CA ASN A 185 14.06 16.21 8.88
C ASN A 185 15.06 15.41 9.73
N ASP A 186 16.07 16.08 10.31
CA ASP A 186 17.01 15.41 11.22
C ASP A 186 16.32 14.91 12.49
N LEU A 187 15.35 15.65 13.03
CA LEU A 187 14.55 15.21 14.15
C LEU A 187 13.64 14.05 13.77
N TYR A 188 12.99 14.10 12.59
CA TYR A 188 12.12 13.02 12.10
C TYR A 188 12.89 11.70 11.94
N LYS A 189 14.12 11.73 11.42
CA LYS A 189 14.97 10.53 11.27
C LYS A 189 15.21 9.79 12.59
N MET A 190 15.07 10.46 13.73
CA MET A 190 15.23 9.81 15.06
C MET A 190 14.18 8.74 15.34
N HIS A 191 13.04 8.69 14.58
CA HIS A 191 12.05 7.63 14.77
C HIS A 191 12.66 6.24 14.60
N THR A 192 13.65 6.07 13.74
CA THR A 192 14.33 4.78 13.55
C THR A 192 15.07 4.31 14.80
N VAL A 193 15.78 5.22 15.47
CA VAL A 193 16.49 4.94 16.71
C VAL A 193 15.48 4.71 17.84
N HIS A 194 14.45 5.54 17.95
CA HIS A 194 13.40 5.36 18.94
C HIS A 194 12.65 4.05 18.76
N GLY A 195 12.34 3.66 17.52
CA GLY A 195 11.69 2.39 17.18
C GLY A 195 12.54 1.19 17.67
N PHE A 196 13.84 1.21 17.38
CA PHE A 196 14.77 0.20 17.86
C PHE A 196 14.78 0.11 19.39
N GLU A 197 14.87 1.25 20.10
CA GLU A 197 14.89 1.28 21.56
C GLU A 197 13.58 0.77 22.18
N ILE A 198 12.43 1.01 21.53
CA ILE A 198 11.14 0.49 21.97
C ILE A 198 11.08 -1.03 21.82
N LEU A 199 11.58 -1.57 20.71
CA LEU A 199 11.38 -2.98 20.33
C LEU A 199 12.46 -3.93 20.87
N ARG A 200 13.73 -3.49 21.01
CA ARG A 200 14.88 -4.36 21.32
C ARG A 200 14.78 -5.11 22.65
N ASN A 201 14.04 -4.56 23.62
CA ASN A 201 13.92 -5.12 24.96
C ASN A 201 12.60 -5.90 25.16
N LYS A 202 11.91 -6.29 24.09
CA LYS A 202 10.68 -7.07 24.16
C LYS A 202 10.99 -8.56 23.94
N PRO A 203 11.00 -9.38 25.01
CA PRO A 203 11.43 -10.78 24.91
C PRO A 203 10.51 -11.64 24.04
N GLU A 204 9.26 -11.23 23.86
CA GLU A 204 8.28 -11.88 22.98
C GLU A 204 8.48 -11.58 21.49
N LEU A 205 9.25 -10.54 21.14
CA LEU A 205 9.55 -10.15 19.75
C LEU A 205 10.95 -10.60 19.34
N ASN A 206 11.11 -10.95 18.07
CA ASN A 206 12.42 -11.24 17.53
C ASN A 206 13.24 -9.93 17.42
N LEU A 207 14.50 -9.97 17.84
CA LEU A 207 15.41 -8.81 17.76
C LEU A 207 15.58 -8.30 16.32
N LEU A 208 15.41 -9.16 15.32
CA LEU A 208 15.42 -8.74 13.92
C LEU A 208 14.33 -7.70 13.63
N SER A 209 13.16 -7.78 14.26
CA SER A 209 12.11 -6.77 14.10
C SER A 209 12.54 -5.38 14.58
N ALA A 210 13.30 -5.31 15.68
CA ALA A 210 13.90 -4.06 16.14
C ALA A 210 14.95 -3.53 15.15
N HIS A 211 15.79 -4.41 14.58
CA HIS A 211 16.76 -4.02 13.56
C HIS A 211 16.10 -3.54 12.27
N ILE A 212 14.95 -4.07 11.91
CA ILE A 212 14.15 -3.56 10.79
C ILE A 212 13.73 -2.11 11.06
N ALA A 213 13.16 -1.82 12.24
CA ALA A 213 12.77 -0.46 12.62
C ALA A 213 13.98 0.51 12.61
N LEU A 214 15.18 0.04 12.95
CA LEU A 214 16.40 0.86 12.89
C LEU A 214 16.87 1.14 11.47
N GLN A 215 16.74 0.19 10.54
CA GLN A 215 17.50 0.15 9.29
C GLN A 215 16.63 0.30 8.02
N HIS A 216 15.30 0.41 8.11
CA HIS A 216 14.42 0.45 6.92
C HIS A 216 14.67 1.67 6.01
N HIS A 217 15.31 2.72 6.51
CA HIS A 217 15.76 3.87 5.72
C HIS A 217 17.25 3.83 5.34
N GLU A 218 17.94 2.72 5.57
CA GLU A 218 19.30 2.53 5.05
C GLU A 218 19.25 2.09 3.59
N TRP A 219 20.20 2.56 2.78
CA TRP A 219 20.28 2.30 1.35
C TRP A 219 21.60 1.65 0.97
N LEU A 220 21.59 0.79 -0.05
CA LEU A 220 22.78 0.07 -0.51
C LEU A 220 23.99 0.98 -0.80
N ASN A 221 23.74 2.19 -1.29
CA ASN A 221 24.77 3.19 -1.59
C ASN A 221 25.33 3.92 -0.37
N GLY A 222 24.84 3.62 0.85
CA GLY A 222 25.31 4.24 2.10
C GLY A 222 24.80 5.67 2.33
N ASN A 223 23.86 6.17 1.53
CA ASN A 223 23.28 7.51 1.71
C ASN A 223 22.01 7.51 2.58
N GLY A 224 21.63 6.35 3.11
CA GLY A 224 20.52 6.18 4.05
C GLY A 224 20.83 6.67 5.46
N TYR A 225 19.96 6.35 6.39
CA TYR A 225 20.11 6.70 7.81
C TYR A 225 19.53 5.59 8.72
N PRO A 226 19.87 5.55 10.01
CA PRO A 226 20.67 6.52 10.79
C PRO A 226 22.18 6.23 10.76
N ARG A 227 22.63 5.03 10.32
CA ARG A 227 24.02 4.56 10.47
C ARG A 227 24.82 4.63 9.16
N LYS A 228 24.17 4.98 8.05
CA LYS A 228 24.75 5.02 6.69
C LYS A 228 25.40 3.67 6.30
N LEU A 229 24.68 2.59 6.58
CA LEU A 229 25.10 1.23 6.22
C LEU A 229 25.11 1.08 4.70
N SER A 230 26.06 0.30 4.19
CA SER A 230 26.16 0.05 2.75
C SER A 230 26.44 -1.42 2.44
N GLY A 231 26.01 -1.86 1.26
CA GLY A 231 26.29 -3.19 0.73
C GLY A 231 25.89 -4.31 1.70
N ARG A 232 26.82 -5.21 2.02
CA ARG A 232 26.60 -6.40 2.85
C ARG A 232 26.29 -6.10 4.34
N HIS A 233 26.49 -4.86 4.80
CA HIS A 233 26.22 -4.49 6.18
C HIS A 233 24.74 -4.15 6.42
N LEU A 234 23.98 -3.98 5.36
CA LEU A 234 22.54 -3.74 5.42
C LEU A 234 21.79 -5.07 5.40
N HIS A 235 20.99 -5.32 6.45
CA HIS A 235 20.24 -6.56 6.58
C HIS A 235 19.14 -6.68 5.50
N VAL A 236 19.00 -7.86 4.88
CA VAL A 236 18.04 -8.06 3.79
C VAL A 236 16.59 -7.78 4.21
N LEU A 237 16.19 -8.14 5.43
CA LEU A 237 14.83 -7.84 5.93
C LEU A 237 14.56 -6.34 6.03
N ALA A 238 15.57 -5.54 6.41
CA ALA A 238 15.44 -4.09 6.42
C ALA A 238 15.33 -3.52 5.00
N GLN A 239 16.03 -4.09 4.01
CA GLN A 239 15.86 -3.71 2.60
C GLN A 239 14.47 -4.05 2.07
N ILE A 240 13.89 -5.20 2.49
CA ILE A 240 12.52 -5.60 2.11
C ILE A 240 11.51 -4.57 2.61
N VAL A 241 11.59 -4.21 3.90
CA VAL A 241 10.69 -3.22 4.50
C VAL A 241 10.94 -1.83 3.92
N GLY A 242 12.21 -1.43 3.75
CA GLY A 242 12.54 -0.14 3.14
C GLY A 242 12.04 0.00 1.71
N LEU A 243 12.04 -1.07 0.90
CA LEU A 243 11.47 -1.04 -0.45
C LEU A 243 9.92 -0.94 -0.41
N ALA A 244 9.28 -1.67 0.51
CA ALA A 244 7.83 -1.61 0.71
C ALA A 244 7.39 -0.23 1.18
N ASP A 245 8.08 0.35 2.15
CA ASP A 245 7.88 1.70 2.67
C ASP A 245 8.09 2.76 1.57
N PHE A 246 9.20 2.67 0.84
CA PHE A 246 9.51 3.58 -0.27
C PHE A 246 8.41 3.61 -1.32
N TYR A 247 7.91 2.42 -1.74
CA TYR A 247 6.83 2.33 -2.71
C TYR A 247 5.51 2.88 -2.15
N ASP A 248 5.14 2.51 -0.93
CA ASP A 248 3.89 2.97 -0.31
C ASP A 248 3.88 4.50 -0.16
N ASN A 249 5.01 5.11 0.20
CA ASN A 249 5.16 6.56 0.25
C ASN A 249 5.05 7.22 -1.14
N LEU A 250 5.49 6.58 -2.23
CA LEU A 250 5.33 7.13 -3.58
C LEU A 250 3.86 7.18 -4.02
N VAL A 251 3.08 6.14 -3.73
CA VAL A 251 1.70 6.02 -4.22
C VAL A 251 0.66 6.67 -3.30
N ASN A 252 1.09 7.28 -2.20
CA ASN A 252 0.25 8.00 -1.26
C ASN A 252 0.74 9.43 -1.06
N ASP A 253 -0.17 10.34 -0.64
CA ASP A 253 0.20 11.70 -0.28
C ASP A 253 1.05 11.70 1.00
N GLY A 254 2.08 12.52 1.03
CA GLY A 254 2.99 12.65 2.17
C GLY A 254 3.46 14.08 2.41
N PRO A 255 4.28 14.33 3.46
CA PRO A 255 4.80 15.66 3.76
C PRO A 255 5.59 16.26 2.58
N GLY A 256 5.04 17.32 1.97
CA GLY A 256 5.67 18.03 0.88
C GLY A 256 5.62 17.37 -0.49
N HIS A 257 4.87 16.28 -0.66
CA HIS A 257 4.67 15.64 -1.97
C HIS A 257 3.25 15.11 -2.16
N SER A 258 2.79 15.13 -3.39
CA SER A 258 1.57 14.45 -3.84
C SER A 258 1.88 13.03 -4.29
N ARG A 259 0.89 12.15 -4.19
CA ARG A 259 0.98 10.77 -4.67
C ARG A 259 1.33 10.70 -6.15
N ILE A 260 2.01 9.64 -6.52
CA ILE A 260 2.32 9.26 -7.90
C ILE A 260 1.45 8.07 -8.30
N VAL A 261 1.05 7.98 -9.56
CA VAL A 261 0.29 6.84 -10.05
C VAL A 261 1.14 5.55 -10.03
N PRO A 262 0.54 4.37 -9.78
CA PRO A 262 1.30 3.14 -9.51
C PRO A 262 2.31 2.76 -10.60
N HIS A 263 2.01 2.98 -11.89
CA HIS A 263 2.95 2.64 -12.97
C HIS A 263 4.20 3.53 -12.96
N GLU A 264 4.07 4.83 -12.70
CA GLU A 264 5.22 5.74 -12.55
C GLU A 264 6.04 5.38 -11.30
N ALA A 265 5.37 5.03 -10.20
CA ALA A 265 6.04 4.55 -8.98
C ALA A 265 6.84 3.27 -9.25
N CYS A 266 6.32 2.33 -10.06
CA CYS A 266 7.06 1.14 -10.51
C CYS A 266 8.30 1.51 -11.32
N GLU A 267 8.24 2.51 -12.20
CA GLU A 267 9.40 2.99 -12.97
C GLU A 267 10.46 3.62 -12.06
N ILE A 268 10.06 4.42 -11.07
CA ILE A 268 10.96 4.97 -10.06
C ILE A 268 11.65 3.84 -9.28
N VAL A 269 10.89 2.85 -8.79
CA VAL A 269 11.43 1.69 -8.08
C VAL A 269 12.42 0.92 -8.95
N MET A 270 12.11 0.73 -10.23
CA MET A 270 13.03 0.09 -11.18
C MET A 270 14.36 0.87 -11.28
N GLY A 271 14.31 2.20 -11.33
CA GLY A 271 15.48 3.09 -11.35
C GLY A 271 16.33 3.05 -10.06
N CYS A 272 15.79 2.49 -8.96
CA CYS A 272 16.46 2.32 -7.67
C CYS A 272 17.29 1.02 -7.58
N ALA A 273 17.17 0.10 -8.55
CA ALA A 273 17.90 -1.17 -8.57
C ALA A 273 19.42 -0.96 -8.51
N ASN A 274 20.08 -1.70 -7.62
CA ASN A 274 21.54 -1.62 -7.34
C ASN A 274 22.02 -0.23 -6.86
N LYS A 275 21.10 0.71 -6.60
CA LYS A 275 21.42 2.01 -6.00
C LYS A 275 20.91 2.08 -4.57
N LEU A 276 19.59 1.94 -4.38
CA LEU A 276 18.95 1.96 -3.06
C LEU A 276 18.69 0.54 -2.55
N PHE A 277 18.22 -0.34 -3.43
CA PHE A 277 17.82 -1.72 -3.13
C PHE A 277 18.50 -2.70 -4.07
N SER A 278 18.65 -3.96 -3.65
CA SER A 278 19.24 -4.98 -4.53
C SER A 278 18.35 -5.23 -5.76
N GLN A 279 18.97 -5.51 -6.91
CA GLN A 279 18.25 -5.80 -8.14
C GLN A 279 17.28 -6.97 -7.97
N GLN A 280 17.68 -8.01 -7.23
CA GLN A 280 16.82 -9.16 -6.97
C GLN A 280 15.54 -8.75 -6.24
N LEU A 281 15.65 -7.90 -5.21
CA LEU A 281 14.48 -7.40 -4.46
C LEU A 281 13.57 -6.57 -5.36
N VAL A 282 14.12 -5.62 -6.13
CA VAL A 282 13.35 -4.77 -7.03
C VAL A 282 12.62 -5.60 -8.08
N VAL A 283 13.29 -6.54 -8.74
CA VAL A 283 12.67 -7.42 -9.75
C VAL A 283 11.57 -8.28 -9.14
N THR A 284 11.81 -8.85 -7.95
CA THR A 284 10.80 -9.67 -7.26
C THR A 284 9.60 -8.82 -6.85
N PHE A 285 9.83 -7.62 -6.32
CA PHE A 285 8.78 -6.68 -5.94
C PHE A 285 7.87 -6.32 -7.14
N LEU A 286 8.48 -5.89 -8.25
CA LEU A 286 7.75 -5.47 -9.46
C LEU A 286 6.94 -6.60 -10.12
N LYS A 287 7.24 -7.87 -9.83
CA LYS A 287 6.41 -9.00 -10.28
C LYS A 287 5.13 -9.18 -9.46
N HIS A 288 5.03 -8.56 -8.29
CA HIS A 288 3.91 -8.73 -7.36
C HIS A 288 3.09 -7.44 -7.14
N VAL A 289 3.46 -6.35 -7.79
CA VAL A 289 2.74 -5.07 -7.73
C VAL A 289 2.04 -4.80 -9.06
N ALA A 290 0.74 -4.49 -9.00
CA ALA A 290 -0.03 -4.10 -10.17
C ALA A 290 0.30 -2.65 -10.55
N ALA A 291 1.00 -2.45 -11.66
CA ALA A 291 1.27 -1.13 -12.21
C ALA A 291 -0.03 -0.42 -12.66
N TYR A 292 -0.98 -1.21 -13.14
CA TYR A 292 -2.34 -0.79 -13.51
C TYR A 292 -3.33 -1.64 -12.73
N PRO A 293 -3.81 -1.16 -11.56
CA PRO A 293 -4.70 -1.94 -10.70
C PRO A 293 -5.99 -2.40 -11.40
N THR A 294 -6.48 -3.57 -11.04
CA THR A 294 -7.78 -4.06 -11.52
C THR A 294 -8.89 -3.05 -11.15
N GLY A 295 -9.76 -2.75 -12.12
CA GLY A 295 -10.79 -1.73 -11.98
C GLY A 295 -10.36 -0.31 -12.36
N CYS A 296 -9.07 -0.03 -12.61
CA CYS A 296 -8.67 1.30 -13.08
C CYS A 296 -9.03 1.50 -14.56
N THR A 297 -9.40 2.73 -14.91
CA THR A 297 -9.69 3.13 -16.29
C THR A 297 -8.42 3.61 -16.97
N VAL A 298 -8.14 3.10 -18.18
CA VAL A 298 -6.91 3.37 -18.93
C VAL A 298 -7.21 3.79 -20.37
N LYS A 299 -6.33 4.60 -20.94
CA LYS A 299 -6.35 4.95 -22.37
C LYS A 299 -5.23 4.22 -23.10
N LEU A 300 -5.55 3.58 -24.22
CA LEU A 300 -4.63 2.87 -25.07
C LEU A 300 -4.03 3.77 -26.17
N ASN A 301 -2.90 3.33 -26.75
CA ASN A 301 -2.27 3.99 -27.90
C ASN A 301 -3.17 3.97 -29.15
N THR A 302 -4.16 3.06 -29.23
CA THR A 302 -5.19 3.02 -30.26
C THR A 302 -6.21 4.17 -30.14
N GLY A 303 -6.20 4.91 -29.02
CA GLY A 303 -7.17 5.93 -28.67
C GLY A 303 -8.39 5.41 -27.91
N GLU A 304 -8.56 4.09 -27.83
CA GLU A 304 -9.63 3.43 -27.08
C GLU A 304 -9.45 3.63 -25.57
N VAL A 305 -10.55 3.67 -24.83
CA VAL A 305 -10.58 3.72 -23.35
C VAL A 305 -11.15 2.40 -22.86
N GLY A 306 -10.51 1.83 -21.86
CA GLY A 306 -10.92 0.55 -21.28
C GLY A 306 -10.70 0.48 -19.78
N ILE A 307 -11.16 -0.60 -19.18
CA ILE A 307 -10.96 -0.93 -17.75
C ILE A 307 -10.05 -2.14 -17.65
N VAL A 308 -9.11 -2.11 -16.72
CA VAL A 308 -8.30 -3.29 -16.37
C VAL A 308 -9.20 -4.30 -15.66
N VAL A 309 -9.35 -5.50 -16.27
CA VAL A 309 -10.22 -6.56 -15.74
C VAL A 309 -9.46 -7.66 -15.02
N ASP A 310 -8.21 -7.93 -15.42
CA ASP A 310 -7.35 -8.94 -14.77
C ASP A 310 -5.86 -8.61 -14.97
N GLN A 311 -5.02 -9.28 -14.20
CA GLN A 311 -3.56 -9.11 -14.22
C GLN A 311 -2.86 -10.31 -14.88
N ASN A 312 -1.77 -10.05 -15.59
CA ASN A 312 -0.89 -11.11 -16.11
C ASN A 312 0.22 -11.44 -15.12
N LYS A 313 0.27 -12.70 -14.62
CA LYS A 313 1.22 -13.16 -13.60
C LYS A 313 2.70 -12.92 -13.94
N SER A 314 3.06 -13.02 -15.21
CA SER A 314 4.44 -12.87 -15.65
C SER A 314 4.85 -11.43 -15.97
N LEU A 315 3.88 -10.58 -16.31
CA LEU A 315 4.09 -9.20 -16.76
C LEU A 315 2.99 -8.27 -16.23
N PRO A 316 3.06 -7.85 -14.95
CA PRO A 316 2.04 -6.97 -14.33
C PRO A 316 1.89 -5.60 -15.00
N MET A 317 2.90 -5.17 -15.78
CA MET A 317 2.83 -3.95 -16.60
C MET A 317 1.96 -4.12 -17.86
N ARG A 318 1.49 -5.33 -18.16
CA ARG A 318 0.69 -5.65 -19.35
C ARG A 318 -0.59 -6.43 -18.98
N PRO A 319 -1.56 -5.76 -18.34
CA PRO A 319 -2.80 -6.39 -17.87
C PRO A 319 -3.75 -6.78 -19.02
N ILE A 320 -4.88 -7.36 -18.65
CA ILE A 320 -6.03 -7.60 -19.55
C ILE A 320 -6.98 -6.41 -19.42
N ILE A 321 -7.37 -5.84 -20.57
CA ILE A 321 -8.19 -4.62 -20.64
C ILE A 321 -9.45 -4.90 -21.41
N ARG A 322 -10.61 -4.53 -20.86
CA ARG A 322 -11.90 -4.51 -21.51
C ARG A 322 -12.21 -3.11 -22.01
N ILE A 323 -12.50 -2.98 -23.29
CA ILE A 323 -12.83 -1.68 -23.90
C ILE A 323 -14.25 -1.27 -23.51
N LEU A 324 -14.37 -0.03 -23.06
CA LEU A 324 -15.66 0.62 -22.84
C LEU A 324 -16.17 1.13 -24.18
N ILE A 325 -17.14 0.44 -24.75
CA ILE A 325 -17.79 0.88 -25.98
C ILE A 325 -18.89 1.87 -25.59
N ALA A 326 -18.65 3.16 -25.87
CA ALA A 326 -19.72 4.15 -25.79
C ALA A 326 -20.72 3.87 -26.89
N ASP A 327 -21.72 3.00 -26.68
CA ASP A 327 -22.68 2.67 -27.69
C ASP A 327 -23.97 3.46 -27.57
N LYS A 328 -24.30 4.11 -28.67
CA LYS A 328 -25.59 4.77 -28.89
C LYS A 328 -26.61 3.70 -29.35
N GLY A 329 -27.08 2.87 -28.41
CA GLY A 329 -28.39 2.22 -28.60
C GLY A 329 -28.44 0.77 -29.08
N LEU A 330 -27.42 -0.05 -28.96
CA LEU A 330 -27.53 -1.50 -29.25
C LEU A 330 -27.16 -2.32 -28.00
N ALA A 331 -28.15 -2.88 -27.33
CA ALA A 331 -28.00 -3.88 -26.28
C ALA A 331 -27.34 -5.14 -26.89
N HIS A 332 -26.14 -5.51 -26.42
CA HIS A 332 -25.35 -6.70 -26.78
C HIS A 332 -24.16 -6.50 -27.75
N VAL A 333 -23.33 -5.50 -27.54
CA VAL A 333 -21.97 -5.54 -28.11
C VAL A 333 -21.09 -6.35 -27.17
N ARG A 334 -20.47 -7.43 -27.63
CA ARG A 334 -19.44 -8.14 -26.86
C ARG A 334 -18.31 -7.15 -26.59
N ALA A 335 -18.07 -6.84 -25.32
CA ALA A 335 -16.96 -6.01 -24.92
C ALA A 335 -15.66 -6.63 -25.46
N LYS A 336 -14.89 -5.87 -26.26
CA LYS A 336 -13.60 -6.32 -26.78
C LYS A 336 -12.60 -6.33 -25.65
N GLU A 337 -11.91 -7.45 -25.44
CA GLU A 337 -10.83 -7.55 -24.48
C GLU A 337 -9.49 -7.65 -25.19
N TYR A 338 -8.51 -6.91 -24.68
CA TYR A 338 -7.11 -6.99 -25.08
C TYR A 338 -6.29 -7.63 -23.97
N ASN A 339 -5.65 -8.77 -24.26
CA ASN A 339 -4.58 -9.28 -23.43
C ASN A 339 -3.26 -8.65 -23.90
N LEU A 340 -2.74 -7.68 -23.16
CA LEU A 340 -1.55 -6.94 -23.60
C LEU A 340 -0.28 -7.79 -23.66
N VAL A 341 -0.25 -8.98 -23.07
CA VAL A 341 0.86 -9.93 -23.23
C VAL A 341 0.83 -10.58 -24.62
N GLU A 342 -0.34 -10.81 -25.18
CA GLU A 342 -0.54 -11.40 -26.51
C GLU A 342 -0.50 -10.35 -27.61
N ASP A 343 -1.07 -9.17 -27.36
CA ASP A 343 -1.03 -8.02 -28.27
C ASP A 343 0.11 -7.07 -27.91
N LEU A 344 1.28 -7.26 -28.52
CA LEU A 344 2.49 -6.48 -28.23
C LEU A 344 2.46 -5.06 -28.81
N THR A 345 1.56 -4.79 -29.77
CA THR A 345 1.44 -3.48 -30.42
C THR A 345 0.54 -2.51 -29.67
N THR A 346 -0.35 -3.04 -28.82
CA THR A 346 -1.24 -2.27 -27.98
C THR A 346 -0.60 -2.04 -26.60
N PHE A 347 -0.61 -0.80 -26.11
CA PHE A 347 -0.09 -0.45 -24.79
C PHE A 347 -0.88 0.69 -24.15
N ILE A 348 -0.78 0.77 -22.84
CA ILE A 348 -1.42 1.83 -22.03
C ILE A 348 -0.60 3.11 -22.17
N VAL A 349 -1.28 4.21 -22.50
CA VAL A 349 -0.67 5.57 -22.61
C VAL A 349 -0.85 6.34 -21.31
N SER A 350 -2.00 6.20 -20.66
CA SER A 350 -2.30 6.90 -19.40
C SER A 350 -3.42 6.24 -18.62
N ILE A 351 -3.45 6.49 -17.31
CA ILE A 351 -4.63 6.25 -16.47
C ILE A 351 -5.59 7.42 -16.68
N VAL A 352 -6.89 7.11 -16.78
CA VAL A 352 -7.97 8.11 -16.88
C VAL A 352 -8.55 8.30 -15.50
N GLU A 353 -8.04 9.31 -14.78
CA GLU A 353 -8.54 9.68 -13.44
C GLU A 353 -9.89 10.40 -13.50
#